data_6226e1b070166a511b3b2fb08be5bd42
#
_entry.id   6226e1b070166a511b3b2fb08be5bd42
#
_cell.length_a   1.000
_cell.length_b   1.000
_cell.length_c   1.000
_cell.angle_alpha   90.00
_cell.angle_beta   90.00
_cell.angle_gamma   90.00
#
_symmetry.space_group_name_H-M   'P 1'
#
loop_
_entity.id
_entity.type
_entity.pdbx_description
1 polymer ?
#
loop_
_entity_poly.entity_id
_entity_poly.type
_entity_poly.pdbx_seq_one_letter_code
_entity_poly.pdbx_strand_id
1 'polypeptide(L)'
;IARKNAKNDCLFRFRCAYQPGTLEAVAYNAAGQETGRCAMTTAGPATELRAEPEEAVLRPGQLCYIRLRYTDQNGVLKPTVREPIRVQVTGGRLLALGNACPFNLQGYRTSHTDPYWGEAMAIVEAGTEGCVTLQADSTVGSAVAAVQVHKE
;
A
#
# COMPACT_ATOMS: atom_id res chain seq x y z
N ILE A 1 -12.17 9.19 -23.81
CA ILE A 1 -13.44 8.51 -23.49
C ILE A 1 -14.60 9.48 -23.66
N ALA A 2 -14.72 10.51 -22.87
CA ALA A 2 -15.76 11.51 -22.97
C ALA A 2 -15.43 12.77 -22.13
N ARG A 3 -16.13 13.87 -22.42
CA ARG A 3 -16.10 15.09 -21.59
C ARG A 3 -17.52 15.37 -21.08
N LYS A 4 -17.63 15.81 -19.81
CA LYS A 4 -18.90 16.18 -19.18
C LYS A 4 -18.72 17.47 -18.39
N ASN A 5 -19.77 18.28 -18.30
CA ASN A 5 -19.80 19.45 -17.46
C ASN A 5 -20.18 19.06 -16.01
N ALA A 6 -19.61 19.77 -15.03
CA ALA A 6 -19.93 19.57 -13.63
C ALA A 6 -21.40 19.87 -13.36
N LYS A 7 -22.00 19.02 -12.50
CA LYS A 7 -23.29 19.24 -11.89
C LYS A 7 -23.09 19.49 -10.40
N ASN A 8 -24.15 19.86 -9.69
CA ASN A 8 -24.09 20.22 -8.26
C ASN A 8 -23.61 19.09 -7.33
N ASP A 9 -23.67 17.83 -7.79
CA ASP A 9 -23.22 16.65 -7.02
C ASP A 9 -21.73 16.36 -7.16
N CYS A 10 -21.00 17.10 -8.03
CA CYS A 10 -19.58 16.87 -8.35
C CYS A 10 -19.24 15.44 -8.75
N LEU A 11 -20.24 14.64 -9.15
CA LEU A 11 -20.07 13.25 -9.53
C LEU A 11 -20.18 13.06 -11.04
N PHE A 12 -19.16 12.42 -11.62
CA PHE A 12 -19.13 12.09 -13.04
C PHE A 12 -19.07 10.58 -13.23
N ARG A 13 -20.01 10.06 -14.03
CA ARG A 13 -20.05 8.64 -14.39
C ARG A 13 -19.79 8.49 -15.88
N PHE A 14 -18.76 7.72 -16.20
CA PHE A 14 -18.42 7.30 -17.56
C PHE A 14 -18.53 5.78 -17.65
N ARG A 15 -18.91 5.29 -18.83
CA ARG A 15 -18.90 3.86 -19.15
C ARG A 15 -17.98 3.65 -20.34
N CYS A 16 -17.04 2.73 -20.21
CA CYS A 16 -16.18 2.29 -21.29
C CYS A 16 -15.86 0.80 -21.13
N ALA A 17 -15.50 0.14 -22.22
CA ALA A 17 -14.93 -1.20 -22.14
C ALA A 17 -13.55 -1.12 -21.50
N TYR A 18 -13.20 -2.12 -20.68
CA TYR A 18 -11.86 -2.21 -20.13
C TYR A 18 -10.83 -2.46 -21.25
N GLN A 19 -9.75 -1.70 -21.20
CA GLN A 19 -8.55 -1.92 -22.00
C GLN A 19 -7.35 -1.71 -21.10
N PRO A 20 -6.31 -2.58 -21.14
CA PRO A 20 -5.06 -2.33 -20.44
C PRO A 20 -4.45 -0.99 -20.83
N GLY A 21 -3.83 -0.30 -19.89
CA GLY A 21 -3.22 1.01 -20.11
C GLY A 21 -3.52 1.97 -18.96
N THR A 22 -3.56 3.26 -19.27
CA THR A 22 -3.81 4.32 -18.30
C THR A 22 -5.19 4.95 -18.52
N LEU A 23 -5.99 4.99 -17.47
CA LEU A 23 -7.23 5.77 -17.39
C LEU A 23 -6.93 7.08 -16.66
N GLU A 24 -7.22 8.19 -17.31
CA GLU A 24 -6.91 9.51 -16.79
C GLU A 24 -8.16 10.37 -16.68
N ALA A 25 -8.32 11.06 -15.56
CA ALA A 25 -9.34 12.07 -15.34
C ALA A 25 -8.69 13.44 -15.21
N VAL A 26 -9.14 14.41 -15.98
CA VAL A 26 -8.64 15.79 -15.97
C VAL A 26 -9.79 16.73 -15.70
N ALA A 27 -9.62 17.61 -14.71
CA ALA A 27 -10.57 18.66 -14.36
C ALA A 27 -10.14 20.01 -14.97
N TYR A 28 -11.13 20.76 -15.44
CA TYR A 28 -10.91 22.09 -16.02
C TYR A 28 -11.85 23.11 -15.38
N ASN A 29 -11.39 24.34 -15.19
CA ASN A 29 -12.22 25.46 -14.79
C ASN A 29 -13.06 26.02 -15.97
N ALA A 30 -13.88 27.04 -15.70
CA ALA A 30 -14.72 27.67 -16.71
C ALA A 30 -13.91 28.35 -17.85
N ALA A 31 -12.67 28.76 -17.58
CA ALA A 31 -11.75 29.34 -18.56
C ALA A 31 -11.02 28.27 -19.41
N GLY A 32 -11.27 26.95 -19.15
CA GLY A 32 -10.63 25.87 -19.86
C GLY A 32 -9.23 25.53 -19.36
N GLN A 33 -8.79 26.07 -18.24
CA GLN A 33 -7.50 25.77 -17.64
C GLN A 33 -7.61 24.50 -16.79
N GLU A 34 -6.60 23.63 -16.86
CA GLU A 34 -6.51 22.42 -16.02
C GLU A 34 -6.36 22.80 -14.54
N THR A 35 -7.18 22.21 -13.69
CA THR A 35 -7.21 22.42 -12.24
C THR A 35 -6.87 21.18 -11.43
N GLY A 36 -6.83 20.03 -12.08
CA GLY A 36 -6.45 18.78 -11.43
C GLY A 36 -6.41 17.62 -12.40
N ARG A 37 -5.61 16.60 -12.04
CA ARG A 37 -5.41 15.39 -12.82
C ARG A 37 -5.24 14.20 -11.88
N CYS A 38 -5.85 13.09 -12.24
CA CYS A 38 -5.65 11.80 -11.57
C CYS A 38 -5.57 10.71 -12.63
N ALA A 39 -4.69 9.74 -12.43
CA ALA A 39 -4.51 8.63 -13.35
C ALA A 39 -4.49 7.30 -12.60
N MET A 40 -5.03 6.26 -13.25
CA MET A 40 -4.96 4.88 -12.82
C MET A 40 -4.36 4.06 -13.95
N THR A 41 -3.30 3.30 -13.65
CA THR A 41 -2.62 2.47 -14.64
C THR A 41 -2.85 1.00 -14.35
N THR A 42 -3.06 0.20 -15.39
CA THR A 42 -3.12 -1.25 -15.28
C THR A 42 -1.75 -1.79 -14.89
N ALA A 43 -1.71 -2.64 -13.86
CA ALA A 43 -0.48 -3.30 -13.45
C ALA A 43 0.04 -4.25 -14.53
N GLY A 44 1.36 -4.29 -14.67
CA GLY A 44 2.07 -5.20 -15.56
C GLY A 44 2.02 -6.66 -15.09
N PRO A 45 2.60 -7.60 -15.89
CA PRO A 45 2.51 -9.03 -15.59
C PRO A 45 3.33 -9.46 -14.37
N ALA A 46 4.47 -8.84 -14.09
CA ALA A 46 5.30 -9.15 -12.94
C ALA A 46 4.55 -8.92 -11.62
N THR A 47 4.91 -9.68 -10.58
CA THR A 47 4.36 -9.49 -9.24
C THR A 47 5.50 -9.45 -8.25
N GLU A 48 5.55 -8.41 -7.44
CA GLU A 48 6.53 -8.19 -6.38
C GLU A 48 5.79 -7.92 -5.07
N LEU A 49 6.34 -8.44 -3.97
CA LEU A 49 5.97 -8.00 -2.63
C LEU A 49 6.83 -6.78 -2.28
N ARG A 50 6.22 -5.74 -1.73
CA ARG A 50 6.91 -4.55 -1.21
C ARG A 50 6.56 -4.33 0.25
N ALA A 51 7.55 -3.84 1.01
CA ALA A 51 7.40 -3.40 2.40
C ALA A 51 7.83 -1.93 2.47
N GLU A 52 6.87 -1.05 2.70
CA GLU A 52 7.02 0.40 2.60
C GLU A 52 6.74 1.02 3.98
N PRO A 53 7.79 1.39 4.76
CA PRO A 53 7.60 2.08 6.02
C PRO A 53 7.16 3.53 5.79
N GLU A 54 6.29 4.04 6.66
CA GLU A 54 5.84 5.45 6.59
C GLU A 54 6.91 6.42 7.10
N GLU A 55 7.81 5.93 7.98
CA GLU A 55 8.88 6.73 8.58
C GLU A 55 10.25 6.16 8.21
N ALA A 56 11.21 7.02 7.92
CA ALA A 56 12.60 6.62 7.64
C ALA A 56 13.44 6.52 8.93
N VAL A 57 13.05 7.24 9.99
CA VAL A 57 13.74 7.33 11.27
C VAL A 57 12.70 7.30 12.39
N LEU A 58 12.99 6.56 13.45
CA LEU A 58 12.16 6.42 14.63
C LEU A 58 12.91 6.81 15.89
N ARG A 59 12.17 7.17 16.94
CA ARG A 59 12.65 7.23 18.33
C ARG A 59 12.40 5.89 19.03
N PRO A 60 13.14 5.58 20.09
CA PRO A 60 12.85 4.41 20.92
C PRO A 60 11.40 4.36 21.38
N GLY A 61 10.74 3.21 21.20
CA GLY A 61 9.33 3.01 21.55
C GLY A 61 8.31 3.66 20.61
N GLN A 62 8.73 4.38 19.57
CA GLN A 62 7.83 4.94 18.56
C GLN A 62 7.23 3.84 17.70
N LEU A 63 5.98 4.05 17.28
CA LEU A 63 5.31 3.15 16.34
C LEU A 63 5.69 3.49 14.90
N CYS A 64 5.88 2.44 14.10
CA CYS A 64 6.04 2.54 12.66
C CYS A 64 4.95 1.71 11.98
N TYR A 65 4.30 2.29 10.99
CA TYR A 65 3.36 1.63 10.11
C TYR A 65 4.10 1.21 8.84
N ILE A 66 4.12 -0.07 8.55
CA ILE A 66 4.79 -0.62 7.37
C ILE A 66 3.73 -1.22 6.47
N ARG A 67 3.53 -0.60 5.32
CA ARG A 67 2.59 -1.06 4.31
C ARG A 67 3.19 -2.21 3.52
N LEU A 68 2.46 -3.32 3.42
CA LEU A 68 2.83 -4.49 2.63
C LEU A 68 1.93 -4.52 1.40
N ARG A 69 2.53 -4.54 0.21
CA ARG A 69 1.79 -4.39 -1.04
C ARG A 69 2.28 -5.36 -2.10
N TYR A 70 1.34 -5.97 -2.80
CA TYR A 70 1.64 -6.63 -4.07
C TYR A 70 1.54 -5.62 -5.20
N THR A 71 2.64 -5.45 -5.91
CA THR A 71 2.72 -4.49 -7.02
C THR A 71 3.33 -5.16 -8.26
N ASP A 72 3.28 -4.48 -9.38
CA ASP A 72 4.19 -4.79 -10.49
C ASP A 72 5.58 -4.15 -10.26
N GLN A 73 6.48 -4.36 -11.20
CA GLN A 73 7.85 -3.79 -11.18
C GLN A 73 7.89 -2.25 -11.10
N ASN A 74 6.82 -1.57 -11.54
CA ASN A 74 6.69 -0.12 -11.52
C ASN A 74 5.98 0.41 -10.26
N GLY A 75 5.63 -0.48 -9.32
CA GLY A 75 4.92 -0.13 -8.08
C GLY A 75 3.40 0.01 -8.25
N VAL A 76 2.84 -0.37 -9.39
CA VAL A 76 1.39 -0.35 -9.60
C VAL A 76 0.75 -1.51 -8.83
N LEU A 77 -0.21 -1.17 -7.96
CA LEU A 77 -0.90 -2.13 -7.10
C LEU A 77 -1.59 -3.24 -7.90
N LYS A 78 -1.47 -4.47 -7.43
CA LYS A 78 -2.13 -5.67 -7.95
C LYS A 78 -3.22 -6.16 -6.99
N PRO A 79 -4.42 -5.59 -7.00
CA PRO A 79 -5.46 -5.83 -6.00
C PRO A 79 -6.06 -7.24 -6.04
N THR A 80 -5.76 -8.00 -7.09
CA THR A 80 -6.26 -9.38 -7.25
C THR A 80 -5.35 -10.44 -6.65
N VAL A 81 -4.12 -10.08 -6.24
CA VAL A 81 -3.19 -11.01 -5.58
C VAL A 81 -3.65 -11.28 -4.16
N ARG A 82 -3.67 -12.57 -3.78
CA ARG A 82 -4.19 -13.05 -2.48
C ARG A 82 -3.21 -13.98 -1.76
N GLU A 83 -1.94 -14.00 -2.18
CA GLU A 83 -0.93 -14.83 -1.56
C GLU A 83 -0.71 -14.40 -0.10
N PRO A 84 -0.73 -15.31 0.87
CA PRO A 84 -0.49 -14.99 2.27
C PRO A 84 0.89 -14.35 2.48
N ILE A 85 0.96 -13.38 3.38
CA ILE A 85 2.19 -12.70 3.77
C ILE A 85 2.56 -13.15 5.18
N ARG A 86 3.82 -13.55 5.39
CA ARG A 86 4.42 -13.81 6.69
C ARG A 86 5.44 -12.73 7.00
N VAL A 87 5.51 -12.29 8.26
CA VAL A 87 6.49 -11.29 8.68
C VAL A 87 7.31 -11.74 9.86
N GLN A 88 8.55 -11.28 9.90
CA GLN A 88 9.46 -11.35 11.05
C GLN A 88 10.01 -9.95 11.31
N VAL A 89 10.16 -9.60 12.60
CA VAL A 89 10.67 -8.30 13.01
C VAL A 89 11.88 -8.50 13.91
N THR A 90 12.94 -7.74 13.66
CA THR A 90 14.14 -7.63 14.51
C THR A 90 14.40 -6.17 14.86
N GLY A 91 15.06 -5.90 16.00
CA GLY A 91 15.32 -4.55 16.48
C GLY A 91 14.07 -3.81 17.01
N GLY A 92 12.93 -4.49 17.05
CA GLY A 92 11.65 -3.96 17.51
C GLY A 92 10.67 -5.07 17.83
N ARG A 93 9.40 -4.72 18.04
CA ARG A 93 8.33 -5.66 18.36
C ARG A 93 7.16 -5.51 17.38
N LEU A 94 6.73 -6.60 16.76
CA LEU A 94 5.49 -6.63 15.98
C LEU A 94 4.30 -6.52 16.95
N LEU A 95 3.52 -5.45 16.83
CA LEU A 95 2.32 -5.24 17.63
C LEU A 95 1.07 -5.79 16.97
N ALA A 96 0.97 -5.57 15.66
CA ALA A 96 -0.15 -6.05 14.86
C ALA A 96 0.28 -6.29 13.41
N LEU A 97 -0.39 -7.24 12.79
CA LEU A 97 -0.36 -7.48 11.36
C LEU A 97 -1.78 -7.78 10.90
N GLY A 98 -2.23 -7.12 9.84
CA GLY A 98 -3.58 -7.38 9.34
C GLY A 98 -3.86 -6.64 8.05
N ASN A 99 -5.12 -6.68 7.67
CA ASN A 99 -5.63 -6.07 6.45
C ASN A 99 -6.93 -5.30 6.74
N ALA A 100 -7.43 -4.57 5.76
CA ALA A 100 -8.64 -3.76 5.87
C ALA A 100 -9.95 -4.55 5.60
N CYS A 101 -9.91 -5.88 5.55
CA CYS A 101 -11.10 -6.68 5.35
C CYS A 101 -12.03 -6.58 6.57
N PRO A 102 -13.30 -6.15 6.40
CA PRO A 102 -14.24 -6.03 7.53
C PRO A 102 -14.60 -7.39 8.15
N PHE A 103 -14.30 -8.49 7.46
CA PHE A 103 -14.55 -9.87 7.89
C PHE A 103 -13.25 -10.63 8.16
N ASN A 104 -12.21 -9.96 8.66
CA ASN A 104 -10.95 -10.62 8.98
C ASN A 104 -11.10 -11.55 10.20
N LEU A 105 -11.06 -12.86 9.98
CA LEU A 105 -11.14 -13.89 11.01
C LEU A 105 -9.79 -14.28 11.60
N GLN A 106 -8.68 -13.88 11.00
CA GLN A 106 -7.32 -14.23 11.44
C GLN A 106 -6.86 -13.45 12.68
N GLY A 107 -7.56 -12.34 12.98
CA GLY A 107 -7.13 -11.39 14.00
C GLY A 107 -5.93 -10.55 13.56
N TYR A 108 -5.34 -9.81 14.50
CA TYR A 108 -4.25 -8.88 14.22
C TYR A 108 -2.96 -9.17 14.99
N ARG A 109 -2.99 -10.10 15.96
CA ARG A 109 -1.82 -10.47 16.78
C ARG A 109 -1.15 -11.76 16.26
N THR A 110 -0.94 -11.82 14.96
CA THR A 110 -0.32 -12.95 14.27
C THR A 110 0.87 -12.45 13.46
N SER A 111 1.76 -13.36 13.06
CA SER A 111 2.87 -13.06 12.15
C SER A 111 2.55 -13.39 10.69
N HIS A 112 1.29 -13.69 10.39
CA HIS A 112 0.83 -13.96 9.02
C HIS A 112 -0.55 -13.33 8.79
N THR A 113 -0.84 -12.93 7.57
CA THR A 113 -2.14 -12.40 7.15
C THR A 113 -2.35 -12.63 5.65
N ASP A 114 -3.62 -12.77 5.26
CA ASP A 114 -3.97 -12.66 3.85
C ASP A 114 -4.07 -11.18 3.49
N PRO A 115 -3.65 -10.77 2.28
CA PRO A 115 -3.85 -9.39 1.83
C PRO A 115 -5.33 -9.15 1.49
N TYR A 116 -5.78 -7.91 1.67
CA TYR A 116 -7.07 -7.46 1.18
C TYR A 116 -6.87 -6.41 0.10
N TRP A 117 -7.36 -6.71 -1.10
CA TRP A 117 -7.08 -5.90 -2.31
C TRP A 117 -5.58 -5.72 -2.58
N GLY A 118 -4.77 -6.77 -2.33
CA GLY A 118 -3.32 -6.75 -2.56
C GLY A 118 -2.51 -6.02 -1.49
N GLU A 119 -3.11 -5.64 -0.36
CA GLU A 119 -2.47 -4.85 0.69
C GLU A 119 -2.68 -5.46 2.08
N ALA A 120 -1.69 -5.23 2.93
CA ALA A 120 -1.73 -5.47 4.37
C ALA A 120 -0.91 -4.39 5.09
N MET A 121 -1.02 -4.34 6.42
CA MET A 121 -0.31 -3.39 7.27
C MET A 121 0.31 -4.10 8.46
N ALA A 122 1.59 -3.85 8.71
CA ALA A 122 2.26 -4.20 9.95
C ALA A 122 2.43 -2.95 10.82
N ILE A 123 2.17 -3.09 12.12
CA ILE A 123 2.45 -2.05 13.13
C ILE A 123 3.58 -2.58 14.00
N VAL A 124 4.69 -1.86 14.01
CA VAL A 124 5.91 -2.24 14.73
C VAL A 124 6.27 -1.15 15.73
N GLU A 125 6.64 -1.55 16.93
CA GLU A 125 7.22 -0.67 17.96
C GLU A 125 8.74 -0.75 17.87
N ALA A 126 9.39 0.40 17.80
CA ALA A 126 10.85 0.49 17.74
C ALA A 126 11.50 0.02 19.04
N GLY A 127 12.62 -0.68 18.93
CA GLY A 127 13.50 -0.98 20.06
C GLY A 127 14.20 0.25 20.61
N THR A 128 15.25 0.04 21.40
CA THR A 128 15.94 1.13 22.11
C THR A 128 16.95 1.89 21.25
N GLU A 129 17.51 1.23 20.23
CA GLU A 129 18.52 1.80 19.32
C GLU A 129 18.79 0.87 18.14
N GLY A 130 19.51 1.35 17.13
CA GLY A 130 19.94 0.59 15.98
C GLY A 130 18.97 0.66 14.80
N CYS A 131 18.49 -0.47 14.34
CA CYS A 131 17.61 -0.56 13.19
C CYS A 131 16.46 -1.52 13.47
N VAL A 132 15.24 -1.11 13.19
CA VAL A 132 14.09 -2.01 13.09
C VAL A 132 14.06 -2.57 11.69
N THR A 133 14.06 -3.89 11.57
CA THR A 133 13.94 -4.56 10.28
C THR A 133 12.71 -5.45 10.30
N LEU A 134 11.84 -5.30 9.29
CA LEU A 134 10.76 -6.20 9.00
C LEU A 134 11.09 -6.95 7.71
N GLN A 135 11.16 -8.27 7.82
CA GLN A 135 11.21 -9.21 6.70
C GLN A 135 9.79 -9.67 6.41
N ALA A 136 9.34 -9.52 5.18
CA ALA A 136 8.05 -10.04 4.69
C ALA A 136 8.30 -11.08 3.60
N ASP A 137 7.65 -12.23 3.72
CA ASP A 137 7.81 -13.36 2.80
C ASP A 137 6.45 -13.83 2.28
N SER A 138 6.42 -14.23 1.02
CA SER A 138 5.28 -14.86 0.36
C SER A 138 5.74 -15.81 -0.75
N THR A 139 4.81 -16.49 -1.40
CA THR A 139 5.12 -17.40 -2.53
C THR A 139 5.64 -16.66 -3.76
N VAL A 140 5.38 -15.35 -3.87
CA VAL A 140 5.86 -14.53 -5.01
C VAL A 140 7.21 -13.87 -4.77
N GLY A 141 7.74 -13.96 -3.55
CA GLY A 141 9.02 -13.37 -3.19
C GLY A 141 9.03 -12.75 -1.81
N SER A 142 10.12 -12.07 -1.49
CA SER A 142 10.38 -11.44 -0.20
C SER A 142 10.61 -9.94 -0.33
N ALA A 143 10.30 -9.19 0.74
CA ALA A 143 10.59 -7.77 0.86
C ALA A 143 11.15 -7.46 2.25
N VAL A 144 11.99 -6.43 2.33
CA VAL A 144 12.57 -5.97 3.59
C VAL A 144 12.31 -4.48 3.75
N ALA A 145 11.81 -4.09 4.90
CA ALA A 145 11.80 -2.71 5.36
C ALA A 145 12.80 -2.54 6.50
N ALA A 146 13.64 -1.50 6.45
CA ALA A 146 14.60 -1.18 7.48
C ALA A 146 14.47 0.29 7.87
N VAL A 147 14.29 0.57 9.15
CA VAL A 147 14.07 1.92 9.70
C VAL A 147 15.05 2.18 10.83
N GLN A 148 15.77 3.28 10.76
CA GLN A 148 16.76 3.64 11.77
C GLN A 148 16.11 4.11 13.08
N VAL A 149 16.69 3.74 14.22
CA VAL A 149 16.24 4.19 15.54
C VAL A 149 17.34 5.03 16.18
N HIS A 150 17.06 6.30 16.42
CA HIS A 150 18.00 7.23 17.04
C HIS A 150 17.48 7.71 18.39
N LYS A 151 18.33 7.67 19.41
CA LYS A 151 18.15 8.44 20.64
C LYS A 151 18.47 9.90 20.34
N GLU A 152 17.60 10.82 20.72
CA GLU A 152 17.96 12.23 20.83
C GLU A 152 18.98 12.46 21.94
#